data_913c1f16f3d852040102a5f7ee80a4b5
#
_entry.id   913c1f16f3d852040102a5f7ee80a4b5
#
_cell.length_a   1.000
_cell.length_b   1.000
_cell.length_c   1.000
_cell.angle_alpha   90.00
_cell.angle_beta   90.00
_cell.angle_gamma   90.00
#
_symmetry.space_group_name_H-M   'P 1'
#
loop_
_entity.id
_entity.type
_entity.pdbx_description
1 polymer ?
#
loop_
_entity_poly.entity_id
_entity_poly.type
_entity_poly.pdbx_seq_one_letter_code
_entity_poly.pdbx_strand_id
1 'polypeptide(L)'
;MQNTATRTDPADTTGPAATSATAPATDPGGPAGDPRLRWSSAGDRPAVPVLRFRRDGILPTVAAALSVRGETLTGTAGKADQPPVLHPLVQDFLDTLTSGQRERFTGRCPEAILISRHLTAIEGARSKRASRKPLSPSEARRSLKHAKITARRIREDGDPLHGSYAAPCRSCEPLLAHFGVRPVDLTPAE
;
A
#
# COMPACT_ATOMS: atom_id res chain seq x y z
N MET A 1 21.32 -11.44 46.08
CA MET A 1 22.44 -12.25 45.57
C MET A 1 22.93 -11.58 44.31
N GLN A 2 24.10 -11.01 44.39
CA GLN A 2 24.85 -10.27 43.37
C GLN A 2 25.54 -11.24 42.42
N ASN A 3 25.71 -10.88 41.17
CA ASN A 3 26.85 -11.23 40.30
C ASN A 3 26.78 -10.32 39.10
N THR A 4 27.51 -9.36 38.99
CA THR A 4 28.92 -8.91 38.69
C THR A 4 29.61 -9.63 37.53
N ALA A 5 30.07 -8.76 36.63
CA ALA A 5 31.25 -8.80 35.75
C ALA A 5 31.09 -9.61 34.44
N THR A 6 31.65 -9.23 33.32
CA THR A 6 32.97 -8.67 33.07
C THR A 6 33.02 -8.02 31.67
N ARG A 7 33.64 -6.90 31.63
CA ARG A 7 34.13 -6.10 30.52
C ARG A 7 35.40 -6.73 29.96
N THR A 8 35.57 -6.78 28.63
CA THR A 8 36.90 -6.95 28.01
C THR A 8 36.93 -6.26 26.65
N ASP A 9 37.58 -5.11 26.56
CA ASP A 9 38.43 -4.67 25.46
C ASP A 9 39.84 -5.25 25.71
N PRO A 10 40.70 -5.45 24.68
CA PRO A 10 41.38 -4.39 23.96
C PRO A 10 41.95 -4.76 22.56
N ALA A 11 42.62 -3.76 21.99
CA ALA A 11 43.85 -3.69 21.19
C ALA A 11 43.64 -3.29 19.72
N ASP A 12 43.83 -2.08 19.43
CA ASP A 12 45.00 -1.35 18.88
C ASP A 12 45.98 -2.21 18.09
N THR A 13 46.08 -1.94 16.78
CA THR A 13 47.27 -2.24 15.98
C THR A 13 47.43 -1.22 14.85
N THR A 14 48.30 -0.30 15.12
CA THR A 14 48.98 0.64 14.21
C THR A 14 49.94 -0.12 13.29
N GLY A 15 50.01 0.30 12.00
CA GLY A 15 51.13 -0.12 11.16
C GLY A 15 51.03 0.38 9.72
N PRO A 16 52.14 0.61 9.02
CA PRO A 16 52.44 1.95 8.51
C PRO A 16 52.33 2.11 6.98
N ALA A 17 52.47 3.33 6.56
CA ALA A 17 52.54 3.86 5.21
C ALA A 17 53.55 3.17 4.30
N ALA A 18 53.18 2.95 3.04
CA ALA A 18 54.11 2.82 1.94
C ALA A 18 53.67 3.66 0.74
N THR A 19 54.38 4.73 0.58
CA THR A 19 54.46 5.56 -0.59
C THR A 19 55.04 4.80 -1.76
N SER A 20 54.38 4.76 -2.93
CA SER A 20 55.04 4.49 -4.19
C SER A 20 54.45 5.39 -5.26
N ALA A 21 55.22 6.36 -5.63
CA ALA A 21 55.04 7.19 -6.82
C ALA A 21 55.41 6.36 -8.06
N THR A 22 54.51 6.31 -9.04
CA THR A 22 54.87 5.86 -10.37
C THR A 22 54.37 6.88 -11.40
N ALA A 23 55.32 7.31 -12.22
CA ALA A 23 55.22 8.36 -13.22
C ALA A 23 54.23 8.03 -14.36
N PRO A 24 53.76 9.03 -15.10
CA PRO A 24 52.79 8.85 -16.17
C PRO A 24 53.45 8.25 -17.42
N ALA A 25 52.91 7.16 -17.91
CA ALA A 25 53.22 6.65 -19.22
C ALA A 25 52.47 7.43 -20.29
N THR A 26 53.20 8.04 -21.18
CA THR A 26 52.73 8.72 -22.37
C THR A 26 52.25 7.66 -23.36
N ASP A 27 51.00 7.64 -23.72
CA ASP A 27 50.40 6.76 -24.68
C ASP A 27 50.45 7.42 -26.07
N PRO A 28 51.06 6.77 -27.10
CA PRO A 28 51.08 7.32 -28.45
C PRO A 28 49.77 7.00 -29.20
N GLY A 29 49.14 8.04 -29.68
CA GLY A 29 48.12 8.17 -30.71
C GLY A 29 47.47 6.92 -31.29
N GLY A 30 46.29 6.57 -30.80
CA GLY A 30 45.34 5.71 -31.46
C GLY A 30 44.50 6.47 -32.49
N PRO A 31 43.99 5.81 -33.55
CA PRO A 31 43.25 6.45 -34.63
C PRO A 31 42.03 7.19 -34.12
N ALA A 32 41.80 8.40 -34.68
CA ALA A 32 40.66 9.24 -34.35
C ALA A 32 39.35 8.45 -34.57
N GLY A 33 38.77 8.00 -33.49
CA GLY A 33 37.49 7.31 -33.52
C GLY A 33 36.38 8.24 -33.99
N ASP A 34 35.35 7.67 -34.62
CA ASP A 34 34.16 8.37 -35.07
C ASP A 34 33.61 9.29 -33.99
N PRO A 35 33.49 10.62 -34.22
CA PRO A 35 32.96 11.56 -33.23
C PRO A 35 31.54 11.25 -32.77
N ARG A 36 30.81 10.36 -33.49
CA ARG A 36 29.48 9.89 -33.13
C ARG A 36 29.50 8.86 -32.00
N LEU A 37 30.68 8.28 -31.68
CA LEU A 37 30.84 7.25 -30.65
C LEU A 37 31.53 7.80 -29.39
N ARG A 38 31.69 9.11 -29.25
CA ARG A 38 32.15 9.70 -28.00
C ARG A 38 31.07 9.59 -26.95
N TRP A 39 31.08 8.51 -26.20
CA TRP A 39 30.46 8.48 -24.89
C TRP A 39 31.27 9.42 -24.00
N SER A 40 30.65 10.51 -23.59
CA SER A 40 31.24 11.45 -22.65
C SER A 40 31.73 10.71 -21.42
N SER A 41 33.02 10.87 -21.14
CA SER A 41 33.63 10.35 -19.91
C SER A 41 32.84 10.85 -18.68
N ALA A 42 32.87 10.08 -17.64
CA ALA A 42 32.00 10.13 -16.45
C ALA A 42 31.95 11.46 -15.66
N GLY A 43 32.56 12.56 -16.16
CA GLY A 43 32.54 13.86 -15.50
C GLY A 43 31.33 14.74 -15.84
N ASP A 44 30.67 14.48 -16.99
CA ASP A 44 29.60 15.35 -17.51
C ASP A 44 28.30 14.57 -17.73
N ARG A 45 28.05 13.58 -16.90
CA ARG A 45 26.71 12.97 -16.85
C ARG A 45 25.77 14.02 -16.27
N PRO A 46 24.84 14.59 -17.07
CA PRO A 46 23.70 15.25 -16.46
C PRO A 46 23.08 14.21 -15.52
N ALA A 47 22.89 14.60 -14.26
CA ALA A 47 22.27 13.73 -13.28
C ALA A 47 21.06 13.09 -13.94
N VAL A 48 21.11 11.75 -14.12
CA VAL A 48 19.99 11.01 -14.69
C VAL A 48 18.79 11.49 -13.90
N PRO A 49 17.75 12.07 -14.56
CA PRO A 49 16.57 12.51 -13.84
C PRO A 49 16.12 11.28 -13.08
N VAL A 50 16.30 11.32 -11.76
CA VAL A 50 15.74 10.30 -10.89
C VAL A 50 14.26 10.38 -11.19
N LEU A 51 13.77 9.41 -11.95
CA LEU A 51 12.34 9.27 -12.19
C LEU A 51 11.72 9.20 -10.81
N ARG A 52 11.26 10.36 -10.34
CA ARG A 52 10.53 10.49 -9.06
C ARG A 52 9.18 9.78 -9.09
N PHE A 53 8.93 9.09 -10.19
CA PHE A 53 7.82 8.14 -10.34
C PHE A 53 8.21 6.79 -9.74
N ARG A 54 8.58 6.81 -8.47
CA ARG A 54 8.44 5.61 -7.67
C ARG A 54 6.96 5.24 -7.72
N ARG A 55 6.68 3.95 -7.84
CA ARG A 55 5.31 3.42 -7.73
C ARG A 55 4.60 3.88 -6.45
N ASP A 56 5.34 4.32 -5.46
CA ASP A 56 4.91 4.93 -4.19
C ASP A 56 4.19 6.28 -4.38
N GLY A 57 4.43 6.98 -5.48
CA GLY A 57 3.78 8.24 -5.86
C GLY A 57 2.50 8.06 -6.69
N ILE A 58 2.14 6.84 -7.08
CA ILE A 58 0.88 6.59 -7.77
C ILE A 58 -0.26 6.82 -6.78
N LEU A 59 -1.09 7.83 -7.04
CA LEU A 59 -2.29 8.14 -6.26
C LEU A 59 -3.18 6.89 -6.15
N PRO A 60 -3.89 6.71 -5.02
CA PRO A 60 -4.87 5.64 -4.95
C PRO A 60 -5.84 5.80 -6.11
N THR A 61 -6.05 4.72 -6.83
CA THR A 61 -6.90 4.75 -8.04
C THR A 61 -8.38 4.81 -7.71
N VAL A 62 -8.76 4.51 -6.46
CA VAL A 62 -10.14 4.48 -6.00
C VAL A 62 -10.24 4.99 -4.58
N ALA A 63 -11.21 5.87 -4.32
CA ALA A 63 -11.68 6.24 -2.99
C ALA A 63 -13.11 5.75 -2.81
N ALA A 64 -13.49 5.43 -1.58
CA ALA A 64 -14.84 5.02 -1.25
C ALA A 64 -15.36 5.71 0.03
N ALA A 65 -16.69 5.75 0.13
CA ALA A 65 -17.41 6.20 1.30
C ALA A 65 -18.43 5.14 1.70
N LEU A 66 -18.33 4.67 2.94
CA LEU A 66 -19.26 3.74 3.57
C LEU A 66 -20.18 4.52 4.50
N SER A 67 -21.47 4.54 4.21
CA SER A 67 -22.51 5.16 5.06
C SER A 67 -23.25 4.10 5.86
N VAL A 68 -23.21 4.23 7.17
CA VAL A 68 -23.87 3.32 8.12
C VAL A 68 -24.62 4.14 9.15
N ARG A 69 -25.94 4.01 9.23
CA ARG A 69 -26.79 4.67 10.23
C ARG A 69 -26.58 6.18 10.34
N GLY A 70 -26.30 6.85 9.22
CA GLY A 70 -26.05 8.30 9.18
C GLY A 70 -24.61 8.72 9.38
N GLU A 71 -23.73 7.83 9.79
CA GLU A 71 -22.29 8.06 9.83
C GLU A 71 -21.64 7.68 8.51
N THR A 72 -20.63 8.43 8.10
CA THR A 72 -19.89 8.15 6.86
C THR A 72 -18.40 7.99 7.15
N LEU A 73 -17.90 6.83 6.79
CA LEU A 73 -16.47 6.51 6.81
C LEU A 73 -15.91 6.62 5.40
N THR A 74 -14.79 7.31 5.24
CA THR A 74 -14.10 7.43 3.96
C THR A 74 -12.75 6.75 3.98
N GLY A 75 -12.30 6.31 2.83
CA GLY A 75 -11.00 5.66 2.68
C GLY A 75 -10.62 5.46 1.23
N THR A 76 -9.35 5.12 1.02
CA THR A 76 -8.77 4.86 -0.28
C THR A 76 -8.20 3.46 -0.34
N ALA A 77 -7.94 2.95 -1.55
CA ALA A 77 -7.25 1.69 -1.75
C ALA A 77 -5.88 1.70 -1.06
N GLY A 78 -5.50 0.59 -0.46
CA GLY A 78 -4.20 0.42 0.19
C GLY A 78 -3.06 0.36 -0.83
N LYS A 79 -2.05 1.22 -0.64
CA LYS A 79 -0.88 1.34 -1.54
C LYS A 79 0.40 0.72 -1.00
N ALA A 80 0.47 0.52 0.31
CA ALA A 80 1.68 0.03 0.95
C ALA A 80 2.10 -1.34 0.39
N ASP A 81 3.40 -1.62 0.40
CA ASP A 81 3.93 -2.92 -0.04
C ASP A 81 3.35 -4.07 0.78
N GLN A 82 3.11 -3.82 2.07
CA GLN A 82 2.42 -4.78 2.92
C GLN A 82 0.89 -4.64 2.78
N PRO A 83 0.15 -5.76 2.75
CA PRO A 83 -1.30 -5.72 2.79
C PRO A 83 -1.79 -5.07 4.09
N PRO A 84 -2.93 -4.34 4.03
CA PRO A 84 -3.51 -3.78 5.23
C PRO A 84 -3.94 -4.90 6.19
N VAL A 85 -3.79 -4.65 7.49
CA VAL A 85 -4.34 -5.56 8.51
C VAL A 85 -5.86 -5.39 8.50
N LEU A 86 -6.56 -6.44 8.13
CA LEU A 86 -8.01 -6.46 8.09
C LEU A 86 -8.59 -7.08 9.38
N HIS A 87 -9.83 -6.73 9.70
CA HIS A 87 -10.58 -7.40 10.76
C HIS A 87 -10.71 -8.90 10.45
N PRO A 88 -10.57 -9.81 11.43
CA PRO A 88 -10.58 -11.26 11.19
C PRO A 88 -11.76 -11.74 10.34
N LEU A 89 -12.99 -11.29 10.61
CA LEU A 89 -14.17 -11.67 9.84
C LEU A 89 -14.10 -11.28 8.35
N VAL A 90 -13.41 -10.18 8.02
CA VAL A 90 -13.20 -9.76 6.63
C VAL A 90 -12.13 -10.63 5.99
N GLN A 91 -11.02 -10.86 6.70
CA GLN A 91 -9.93 -11.71 6.22
C GLN A 91 -10.41 -13.15 6.00
N ASP A 92 -11.08 -13.73 6.98
CA ASP A 92 -11.63 -15.09 6.90
C ASP A 92 -12.55 -15.26 5.69
N PHE A 93 -13.43 -14.27 5.44
CA PHE A 93 -14.29 -14.31 4.25
C PHE A 93 -13.47 -14.25 2.96
N LEU A 94 -12.51 -13.32 2.85
CA LEU A 94 -11.66 -13.20 1.65
C LEU A 94 -10.85 -14.47 1.39
N ASP A 95 -10.49 -15.20 2.43
CA ASP A 95 -9.76 -16.46 2.33
C ASP A 95 -10.64 -17.63 1.82
N THR A 96 -11.96 -17.52 1.94
CA THR A 96 -12.91 -18.49 1.34
C THR A 96 -13.11 -18.30 -0.16
N LEU A 97 -12.72 -17.15 -0.73
CA LEU A 97 -12.92 -16.87 -2.15
C LEU A 97 -12.12 -17.83 -3.04
N THR A 98 -12.75 -18.29 -4.10
CA THR A 98 -12.08 -19.09 -5.12
C THR A 98 -11.08 -18.26 -5.93
N SER A 99 -10.16 -18.90 -6.62
CA SER A 99 -9.18 -18.22 -7.49
C SER A 99 -9.84 -17.32 -8.54
N GLY A 100 -10.97 -17.74 -9.09
CA GLY A 100 -11.74 -16.93 -10.04
C GLY A 100 -12.40 -15.68 -9.46
N GLN A 101 -12.65 -15.68 -8.16
CA GLN A 101 -13.22 -14.53 -7.42
C GLN A 101 -12.16 -13.62 -6.84
N ARG A 102 -10.91 -14.06 -6.75
CA ARG A 102 -9.81 -13.25 -6.19
C ARG A 102 -9.25 -12.28 -7.21
N GLU A 103 -9.12 -11.03 -6.81
CA GLU A 103 -8.29 -10.04 -7.51
C GLU A 103 -6.82 -10.15 -7.10
N ARG A 104 -5.94 -9.66 -7.98
CA ARG A 104 -4.48 -9.64 -7.70
C ARG A 104 -4.15 -8.96 -6.37
N PHE A 105 -4.92 -7.96 -5.98
CA PHE A 105 -4.73 -7.17 -4.76
C PHE A 105 -5.91 -7.30 -3.80
N THR A 106 -6.43 -8.53 -3.65
CA THR A 106 -7.52 -8.84 -2.71
C THR A 106 -7.22 -8.27 -1.32
N GLY A 107 -8.22 -7.63 -0.71
CA GLY A 107 -8.10 -7.01 0.62
C GLY A 107 -7.55 -5.59 0.61
N ARG A 108 -7.01 -5.10 -0.50
CA ARG A 108 -6.49 -3.72 -0.61
C ARG A 108 -7.52 -2.72 -1.15
N CYS A 109 -8.69 -3.19 -1.54
CA CYS A 109 -9.77 -2.35 -2.02
C CYS A 109 -10.34 -1.49 -0.88
N PRO A 110 -10.77 -0.26 -1.16
CA PRO A 110 -11.30 0.63 -0.13
C PRO A 110 -12.55 0.04 0.55
N GLU A 111 -13.34 -0.77 -0.15
CA GLU A 111 -14.51 -1.44 0.39
C GLU A 111 -14.14 -2.41 1.52
N ALA A 112 -13.16 -3.28 1.29
CA ALA A 112 -12.68 -4.23 2.31
C ALA A 112 -12.09 -3.50 3.52
N ILE A 113 -11.31 -2.43 3.27
CA ILE A 113 -10.70 -1.62 4.32
C ILE A 113 -11.78 -0.92 5.17
N LEU A 114 -12.79 -0.32 4.54
CA LEU A 114 -13.84 0.41 5.25
C LEU A 114 -14.73 -0.51 6.08
N ILE A 115 -15.12 -1.67 5.54
CA ILE A 115 -15.85 -2.70 6.31
C ILE A 115 -15.01 -3.14 7.50
N SER A 116 -13.74 -3.46 7.27
CA SER A 116 -12.80 -3.86 8.33
C SER A 116 -12.70 -2.80 9.43
N ARG A 117 -12.49 -1.54 9.07
CA ARG A 117 -12.42 -0.42 10.04
C ARG A 117 -13.71 -0.25 10.83
N HIS A 118 -14.87 -0.37 10.17
CA HIS A 118 -16.16 -0.31 10.86
C HIS A 118 -16.30 -1.43 11.88
N LEU A 119 -15.98 -2.67 11.50
CA LEU A 119 -16.08 -3.82 12.41
C LEU A 119 -15.11 -3.69 13.60
N THR A 120 -13.88 -3.24 13.35
CA THR A 120 -12.89 -2.97 14.42
C THR A 120 -13.41 -1.88 15.37
N ALA A 121 -14.01 -0.82 14.85
CA ALA A 121 -14.59 0.23 15.69
C ALA A 121 -15.75 -0.28 16.55
N ILE A 122 -16.65 -1.08 15.97
CA ILE A 122 -17.77 -1.71 16.70
C ILE A 122 -17.23 -2.68 17.77
N GLU A 123 -16.22 -3.49 17.44
CA GLU A 123 -15.64 -4.41 18.40
C GLU A 123 -14.98 -3.67 19.57
N GLY A 124 -14.26 -2.57 19.28
CA GLY A 124 -13.63 -1.72 20.29
C GLY A 124 -14.63 -0.96 21.16
N ALA A 125 -15.81 -0.64 20.65
CA ALA A 125 -16.87 0.03 21.42
C ALA A 125 -17.69 -0.89 22.32
N ARG A 126 -17.45 -2.22 22.27
CA ARG A 126 -18.17 -3.20 23.09
C ARG A 126 -17.80 -3.08 24.57
N SER A 127 -18.75 -3.41 25.45
CA SER A 127 -18.48 -3.48 26.89
C SER A 127 -17.41 -4.52 27.21
N LYS A 128 -16.67 -4.35 28.31
CA LYS A 128 -15.65 -5.30 28.80
C LYS A 128 -16.14 -6.74 28.88
N ARG A 129 -17.43 -6.94 29.18
CA ARG A 129 -18.03 -8.29 29.24
C ARG A 129 -18.21 -8.86 27.83
N ALA A 130 -18.68 -8.05 26.89
CA ALA A 130 -18.91 -8.46 25.51
C ALA A 130 -17.60 -8.68 24.74
N SER A 131 -16.56 -7.89 25.02
CA SER A 131 -15.26 -8.00 24.35
C SER A 131 -14.45 -9.26 24.70
N ARG A 132 -14.90 -10.04 25.71
CA ARG A 132 -14.30 -11.36 26.01
C ARG A 132 -14.52 -12.40 24.92
N LYS A 133 -15.47 -12.16 24.03
CA LYS A 133 -15.75 -13.01 22.87
C LYS A 133 -15.52 -12.20 21.59
N PRO A 134 -14.92 -12.78 20.54
CA PRO A 134 -14.78 -12.09 19.27
C PRO A 134 -16.16 -11.71 18.70
N LEU A 135 -16.18 -10.72 17.84
CA LEU A 135 -17.38 -10.29 17.13
C LEU A 135 -17.90 -11.46 16.28
N SER A 136 -19.17 -11.80 16.43
CA SER A 136 -19.77 -12.86 15.61
C SER A 136 -20.18 -12.37 14.22
N PRO A 137 -20.22 -13.25 13.20
CA PRO A 137 -20.68 -12.86 11.84
C PRO A 137 -22.09 -12.27 11.83
N SER A 138 -22.96 -12.73 12.70
CA SER A 138 -24.35 -12.21 12.81
C SER A 138 -24.39 -10.80 13.41
N GLU A 139 -23.54 -10.50 14.40
CA GLU A 139 -23.39 -9.14 14.94
C GLU A 139 -22.78 -8.20 13.92
N ALA A 140 -21.77 -8.65 13.19
CA ALA A 140 -21.14 -7.88 12.11
C ALA A 140 -22.16 -7.47 11.03
N ARG A 141 -22.97 -8.44 10.53
CA ARG A 141 -24.04 -8.16 9.57
C ARG A 141 -25.11 -7.21 10.13
N ARG A 142 -25.46 -7.36 11.41
CA ARG A 142 -26.43 -6.48 12.05
C ARG A 142 -25.90 -5.06 12.18
N SER A 143 -24.60 -4.87 12.44
CA SER A 143 -23.98 -3.55 12.53
C SER A 143 -23.98 -2.83 11.16
N LEU A 144 -23.83 -3.57 10.08
CA LEU A 144 -23.85 -3.09 8.70
C LEU A 144 -25.24 -3.09 8.04
N LYS A 145 -26.29 -3.37 8.81
CA LYS A 145 -27.66 -3.38 8.27
C LYS A 145 -28.00 -2.01 7.64
N HIS A 146 -28.46 -2.05 6.39
CA HIS A 146 -28.76 -0.87 5.55
C HIS A 146 -27.56 -0.01 5.18
N ALA A 147 -26.34 -0.50 5.39
CA ALA A 147 -25.15 0.20 4.95
C ALA A 147 -25.11 0.35 3.42
N LYS A 148 -24.63 1.50 2.98
CA LYS A 148 -24.43 1.81 1.57
C LYS A 148 -22.97 2.18 1.36
N ILE A 149 -22.41 1.77 0.23
CA ILE A 149 -21.05 2.14 -0.15
C ILE A 149 -21.05 2.72 -1.56
N THR A 150 -20.32 3.81 -1.75
CA THR A 150 -20.03 4.35 -3.07
C THR A 150 -18.53 4.43 -3.23
N ALA A 151 -18.04 4.13 -4.42
CA ALA A 151 -16.63 4.26 -4.75
C ALA A 151 -16.45 5.11 -6.01
N ARG A 152 -15.39 5.90 -6.07
CA ARG A 152 -15.07 6.77 -7.18
C ARG A 152 -13.61 6.62 -7.60
N ARG A 153 -13.37 6.73 -8.89
CA ARG A 153 -12.03 6.70 -9.45
C ARG A 153 -11.29 7.99 -9.16
N ILE A 154 -10.04 7.85 -8.74
CA ILE A 154 -9.12 8.98 -8.60
C ILE A 154 -8.17 8.93 -9.79
N ARG A 155 -8.15 9.98 -10.57
CA ARG A 155 -7.30 10.16 -11.75
C ARG A 155 -6.65 11.52 -11.70
N GLU A 156 -5.75 11.79 -12.64
CA GLU A 156 -5.16 13.11 -12.82
C GLU A 156 -6.24 14.11 -13.25
N ASP A 157 -6.00 15.38 -12.94
CA ASP A 157 -6.89 16.46 -13.36
C ASP A 157 -7.00 16.49 -14.87
N GLY A 158 -8.23 16.56 -15.38
CA GLY A 158 -8.51 16.50 -16.82
C GLY A 158 -8.78 15.11 -17.38
N ASP A 159 -8.54 14.03 -16.62
CA ASP A 159 -8.97 12.68 -17.03
C ASP A 159 -10.51 12.58 -16.92
N PRO A 160 -11.21 12.25 -18.03
CA PRO A 160 -12.68 12.16 -18.04
C PRO A 160 -13.23 11.10 -17.08
N LEU A 161 -12.40 10.16 -16.64
CA LEU A 161 -12.80 9.15 -15.68
C LEU A 161 -12.61 9.61 -14.23
N HIS A 162 -12.02 10.79 -13.99
CA HIS A 162 -11.87 11.30 -12.64
C HIS A 162 -13.26 11.53 -12.00
N GLY A 163 -13.43 11.04 -10.77
CA GLY A 163 -14.70 11.14 -10.06
C GLY A 163 -15.81 10.21 -10.55
N SER A 164 -15.62 9.46 -11.64
CA SER A 164 -16.59 8.48 -12.11
C SER A 164 -16.80 7.35 -11.10
N TYR A 165 -17.97 6.74 -11.12
CA TYR A 165 -18.26 5.58 -10.27
C TYR A 165 -17.33 4.42 -10.57
N ALA A 166 -16.83 3.80 -9.52
CA ALA A 166 -16.04 2.58 -9.58
C ALA A 166 -16.88 1.41 -9.05
N ALA A 167 -17.30 0.52 -9.94
CA ALA A 167 -18.00 -0.68 -9.53
C ALA A 167 -17.10 -1.57 -8.62
N PRO A 168 -17.66 -2.29 -7.66
CA PRO A 168 -16.92 -3.24 -6.84
C PRO A 168 -16.17 -4.27 -7.70
N CYS A 169 -14.95 -4.60 -7.30
CA CYS A 169 -14.18 -5.63 -7.97
C CYS A 169 -14.71 -7.04 -7.65
N ARG A 170 -14.23 -8.05 -8.40
CA ARG A 170 -14.64 -9.46 -8.23
C ARG A 170 -14.54 -9.99 -6.80
N SER A 171 -13.60 -9.49 -6.02
CA SER A 171 -13.46 -9.90 -4.61
C SER A 171 -14.40 -9.11 -3.70
N CYS A 172 -14.65 -7.84 -4.01
CA CYS A 172 -15.49 -6.97 -3.18
C CYS A 172 -16.98 -7.21 -3.37
N GLU A 173 -17.42 -7.60 -4.56
CA GLU A 173 -18.82 -7.88 -4.83
C GLU A 173 -19.38 -8.96 -3.88
N PRO A 174 -18.81 -10.18 -3.78
CA PRO A 174 -19.28 -11.17 -2.83
C PRO A 174 -19.05 -10.76 -1.37
N LEU A 175 -18.00 -9.98 -1.07
CA LEU A 175 -17.76 -9.45 0.28
C LEU A 175 -18.90 -8.51 0.72
N LEU A 176 -19.31 -7.58 -0.14
CA LEU A 176 -20.40 -6.65 0.14
C LEU A 176 -21.72 -7.40 0.33
N ALA A 177 -22.00 -8.38 -0.52
CA ALA A 177 -23.16 -9.26 -0.40
C ALA A 177 -23.16 -10.04 0.92
N HIS A 178 -21.99 -10.59 1.33
CA HIS A 178 -21.83 -11.32 2.58
C HIS A 178 -22.19 -10.47 3.80
N PHE A 179 -21.77 -9.24 3.84
CA PHE A 179 -22.04 -8.33 4.95
C PHE A 179 -23.35 -7.54 4.81
N GLY A 180 -24.06 -7.67 3.69
CA GLY A 180 -25.32 -6.98 3.41
C GLY A 180 -25.15 -5.48 3.15
N VAL A 181 -23.98 -5.08 2.65
CA VAL A 181 -23.66 -3.70 2.25
C VAL A 181 -24.03 -3.50 0.78
N ARG A 182 -24.81 -2.46 0.48
CA ARG A 182 -25.28 -2.18 -0.87
C ARG A 182 -24.36 -1.18 -1.58
N PRO A 183 -23.74 -1.55 -2.73
CA PRO A 183 -23.07 -0.59 -3.57
C PRO A 183 -24.09 0.36 -4.22
N VAL A 184 -23.75 1.64 -4.28
CA VAL A 184 -24.63 2.70 -4.82
C VAL A 184 -23.80 3.59 -5.74
N ASP A 185 -24.29 3.77 -6.95
CA ASP A 185 -23.82 4.82 -7.84
C ASP A 185 -24.53 6.14 -7.49
N LEU A 186 -23.75 7.14 -7.11
CA LEU A 186 -24.24 8.50 -6.83
C LEU A 186 -23.92 9.46 -7.97
N THR A 187 -23.58 8.96 -9.15
CA THR A 187 -23.43 9.80 -10.34
C THR A 187 -24.81 10.33 -10.71
N PRO A 188 -24.99 11.67 -10.85
CA PRO A 188 -26.27 12.19 -11.31
C PRO A 188 -26.58 11.59 -12.66
N ALA A 189 -27.82 11.16 -12.86
CA ALA A 189 -28.32 10.82 -14.18
C ALA A 189 -28.40 12.11 -15.02
N GLU A 190 -27.63 12.16 -16.11
CA GLU A 190 -27.73 13.23 -17.11
C GLU A 190 -29.08 13.18 -17.85
#